data_8011b739bb3bbc68b53b6581d085be6b
#
_entry.id   8011b739bb3bbc68b53b6581d085be6b
#
_cell.length_a   1.000
_cell.length_b   1.000
_cell.length_c   1.000
_cell.angle_alpha   90.00
_cell.angle_beta   90.00
_cell.angle_gamma   90.00
#
_symmetry.space_group_name_H-M   'P 1'
#
loop_
_entity.id
_entity.type
_entity.pdbx_description
1 polymer ?
#
loop_
_entity_poly.entity_id
_entity_poly.type
_entity_poly.pdbx_seq_one_letter_code
_entity_poly.pdbx_strand_id
1 'polypeptide(L)'
;MTPQELYQTGRLREAITALGDELRKNPLDVKRRTFLFELLIFAGEYDRAEKNLDVLAVTGSAAAAGTLLYRSALHAERTRQDMFANHQTPSLDFRDRIGGLCEGHPFREFADSDPRIGPNLEVYMAGSYTWIPIFYLRKVEIEAPVNLRDLMWLRARVETTPEFRLQDLGEVLIPAISPLSPRHAEEAVQLGRETAWEEDSTYDAVPFGAKMMSVDGVDVPLLSIRSLEWPPGPKECDDVSA
;
A
#
# COMPACT_ATOMS: atom_id res chain seq x y z
N MET A 1 -12.47 0.39 28.40
CA MET A 1 -12.62 0.33 26.93
C MET A 1 -11.97 -0.94 26.42
N THR A 2 -12.61 -1.64 25.49
CA THR A 2 -12.05 -2.81 24.82
C THR A 2 -10.98 -2.38 23.80
N PRO A 3 -10.08 -3.27 23.37
CA PRO A 3 -9.12 -2.93 22.31
C PRO A 3 -9.78 -2.45 21.03
N GLN A 4 -10.95 -2.99 20.66
CA GLN A 4 -11.71 -2.54 19.51
C GLN A 4 -12.25 -1.13 19.66
N GLU A 5 -12.81 -0.77 20.83
CA GLU A 5 -13.27 0.59 21.10
C GLU A 5 -12.12 1.61 21.07
N LEU A 6 -10.97 1.23 21.62
CA LEU A 6 -9.75 2.05 21.55
C LEU A 6 -9.31 2.29 20.10
N TYR A 7 -9.26 1.23 19.30
CA TYR A 7 -8.96 1.36 17.87
C TYR A 7 -10.01 2.24 17.16
N GLN A 8 -11.31 2.01 17.40
CA GLN A 8 -12.37 2.80 16.77
C GLN A 8 -12.28 4.29 17.09
N THR A 9 -11.83 4.64 18.29
CA THR A 9 -11.61 6.03 18.71
C THR A 9 -10.23 6.59 18.33
N GLY A 10 -9.42 5.86 17.54
CA GLY A 10 -8.14 6.32 17.05
C GLY A 10 -6.97 6.16 18.04
N ARG A 11 -7.16 5.49 19.16
CA ARG A 11 -6.17 5.30 20.23
C ARG A 11 -5.33 4.03 19.96
N LEU A 12 -4.46 4.10 18.95
CA LEU A 12 -3.70 2.95 18.43
C LEU A 12 -2.80 2.32 19.48
N ARG A 13 -2.00 3.11 20.18
CA ARG A 13 -1.02 2.62 21.18
C ARG A 13 -1.69 2.00 22.38
N GLU A 14 -2.81 2.55 22.80
CA GLU A 14 -3.58 2.00 23.90
C GLU A 14 -4.29 0.70 23.49
N ALA A 15 -4.80 0.60 22.26
CA ALA A 15 -5.37 -0.63 21.73
C ALA A 15 -4.31 -1.75 21.68
N ILE A 16 -3.09 -1.47 21.23
CA ILE A 16 -1.96 -2.40 21.21
C ILE A 16 -1.62 -2.88 22.64
N THR A 17 -1.58 -1.96 23.60
CA THR A 17 -1.29 -2.28 25.01
C THR A 17 -2.37 -3.17 25.61
N ALA A 18 -3.65 -2.82 25.43
CA ALA A 18 -4.77 -3.58 25.92
C ALA A 18 -4.83 -5.00 25.33
N LEU A 19 -4.56 -5.15 24.02
CA LEU A 19 -4.45 -6.47 23.38
C LEU A 19 -3.28 -7.30 23.95
N GLY A 20 -2.15 -6.66 24.22
CA GLY A 20 -1.02 -7.31 24.87
C GLY A 20 -1.39 -7.89 26.25
N ASP A 21 -2.16 -7.14 27.05
CA ASP A 21 -2.62 -7.57 28.36
C ASP A 21 -3.64 -8.72 28.28
N GLU A 22 -4.53 -8.70 27.29
CA GLU A 22 -5.47 -9.80 27.05
C GLU A 22 -4.75 -11.07 26.59
N LEU A 23 -3.76 -10.94 25.69
CA LEU A 23 -2.96 -12.06 25.20
C LEU A 23 -2.03 -12.68 26.24
N ARG A 24 -1.64 -11.95 27.30
CA ARG A 24 -0.94 -12.56 28.45
C ARG A 24 -1.82 -13.57 29.19
N LYS A 25 -3.14 -13.35 29.21
CA LYS A 25 -4.11 -14.25 29.85
C LYS A 25 -4.51 -15.41 28.93
N ASN A 26 -4.53 -15.19 27.61
CA ASN A 26 -4.83 -16.21 26.61
C ASN A 26 -3.87 -16.11 25.42
N PRO A 27 -2.65 -16.67 25.52
CA PRO A 27 -1.60 -16.50 24.50
C PRO A 27 -1.90 -17.09 23.13
N LEU A 28 -2.83 -18.04 23.03
CA LEU A 28 -3.17 -18.76 21.81
C LEU A 28 -4.46 -18.24 21.15
N ASP A 29 -5.00 -17.12 21.60
CA ASP A 29 -6.17 -16.51 20.97
C ASP A 29 -5.81 -15.95 19.58
N VAL A 30 -6.17 -16.71 18.54
CA VAL A 30 -5.84 -16.40 17.15
C VAL A 30 -6.45 -15.06 16.71
N LYS A 31 -7.71 -14.78 17.11
CA LYS A 31 -8.40 -13.53 16.70
C LYS A 31 -7.71 -12.29 17.28
N ARG A 32 -7.42 -12.31 18.59
CA ARG A 32 -6.71 -11.22 19.26
C ARG A 32 -5.29 -11.03 18.71
N ARG A 33 -4.62 -12.14 18.42
CA ARG A 33 -3.27 -12.13 17.87
C ARG A 33 -3.24 -11.56 16.45
N THR A 34 -4.22 -11.92 15.61
CA THR A 34 -4.37 -11.32 14.29
C THR A 34 -4.62 -9.82 14.40
N PHE A 35 -5.54 -9.39 15.25
CA PHE A 35 -5.82 -7.97 15.46
C PHE A 35 -4.60 -7.21 16.02
N LEU A 36 -3.84 -7.81 16.93
CA LEU A 36 -2.59 -7.20 17.40
C LEU A 36 -1.56 -7.07 16.27
N PHE A 37 -1.42 -8.09 15.42
CA PHE A 37 -0.56 -8.01 14.24
C PHE A 37 -0.97 -6.83 13.35
N GLU A 38 -2.26 -6.70 13.05
CA GLU A 38 -2.79 -5.62 12.20
C GLU A 38 -2.53 -4.23 12.79
N LEU A 39 -2.70 -4.04 14.11
CA LEU A 39 -2.40 -2.76 14.74
C LEU A 39 -0.89 -2.45 14.77
N LEU A 40 -0.05 -3.46 14.95
CA LEU A 40 1.40 -3.29 14.99
C LEU A 40 1.98 -2.83 13.65
N ILE A 41 1.41 -3.27 12.52
CA ILE A 41 1.86 -2.79 11.19
C ILE A 41 1.56 -1.30 10.99
N PHE A 42 0.40 -0.82 11.45
CA PHE A 42 0.09 0.63 11.43
C PHE A 42 1.01 1.44 12.34
N ALA A 43 1.40 0.88 13.48
CA ALA A 43 2.32 1.52 14.40
C ALA A 43 3.80 1.45 13.96
N GLY A 44 4.12 0.76 12.85
CA GLY A 44 5.49 0.56 12.38
C GLY A 44 6.31 -0.40 13.27
N GLU A 45 5.65 -1.15 14.15
CA GLU A 45 6.31 -2.07 15.07
C GLU A 45 6.50 -3.46 14.40
N TYR A 46 7.20 -3.46 13.26
CA TYR A 46 7.29 -4.62 12.36
C TYR A 46 7.93 -5.85 12.99
N ASP A 47 8.89 -5.70 13.90
CA ASP A 47 9.51 -6.85 14.61
C ASP A 47 8.53 -7.53 15.56
N ARG A 48 7.66 -6.76 16.20
CA ARG A 48 6.60 -7.30 17.04
C ARG A 48 5.49 -7.92 16.19
N ALA A 49 5.16 -7.31 15.05
CA ALA A 49 4.21 -7.86 14.10
C ALA A 49 4.69 -9.22 13.58
N GLU A 50 5.96 -9.36 13.20
CA GLU A 50 6.55 -10.62 12.73
C GLU A 50 6.49 -11.72 13.79
N LYS A 51 6.84 -11.42 15.05
CA LYS A 51 6.71 -12.37 16.16
C LYS A 51 5.27 -12.87 16.38
N ASN A 52 4.26 -12.02 16.09
CA ASN A 52 2.87 -12.45 16.13
C ASN A 52 2.52 -13.38 14.96
N LEU A 53 3.07 -13.16 13.77
CA LEU A 53 2.95 -14.07 12.63
C LEU A 53 3.59 -15.43 12.92
N ASP A 54 4.74 -15.48 13.63
CA ASP A 54 5.40 -16.73 13.99
C ASP A 54 4.48 -17.62 14.85
N VAL A 55 3.77 -17.01 15.81
CA VAL A 55 2.81 -17.76 16.63
C VAL A 55 1.58 -18.17 15.83
N LEU A 56 1.08 -17.32 14.94
CA LEU A 56 -0.06 -17.64 14.06
C LEU A 56 0.27 -18.80 13.10
N ALA A 57 1.50 -18.89 12.60
CA ALA A 57 1.95 -19.94 11.69
C ALA A 57 1.85 -21.34 12.28
N VAL A 58 2.03 -21.49 13.62
CA VAL A 58 1.97 -22.79 14.28
C VAL A 58 0.56 -23.21 14.70
N THR A 59 -0.45 -22.34 14.55
CA THR A 59 -1.82 -22.60 15.01
C THR A 59 -2.72 -23.31 13.99
N GLY A 60 -2.27 -23.55 12.74
CA GLY A 60 -3.03 -24.32 11.74
C GLY A 60 -2.56 -24.10 10.29
N SER A 61 -2.85 -25.09 9.41
CA SER A 61 -2.38 -25.09 8.00
C SER A 61 -2.95 -23.96 7.14
N ALA A 62 -4.21 -23.56 7.32
CA ALA A 62 -4.81 -22.44 6.61
C ALA A 62 -4.19 -21.09 7.03
N ALA A 63 -3.78 -20.98 8.30
CA ALA A 63 -3.04 -19.83 8.80
C ALA A 63 -1.63 -19.73 8.20
N ALA A 64 -1.00 -20.87 7.88
CA ALA A 64 0.37 -20.89 7.38
C ALA A 64 0.54 -20.21 6.01
N ALA A 65 -0.37 -20.43 5.07
CA ALA A 65 -0.31 -19.78 3.74
C ALA A 65 -0.51 -18.26 3.85
N GLY A 66 -1.50 -17.82 4.63
CA GLY A 66 -1.72 -16.39 4.90
C GLY A 66 -0.52 -15.74 5.62
N THR A 67 0.11 -16.47 6.54
CA THR A 67 1.30 -16.00 7.26
C THR A 67 2.48 -15.75 6.31
N LEU A 68 2.68 -16.62 5.31
CA LEU A 68 3.75 -16.45 4.33
C LEU A 68 3.55 -15.16 3.50
N LEU A 69 2.34 -14.91 3.02
CA LEU A 69 1.99 -13.69 2.27
C LEU A 69 2.31 -12.43 3.10
N TYR A 70 1.83 -12.38 4.35
CA TYR A 70 2.03 -11.20 5.19
C TYR A 70 3.46 -11.06 5.71
N ARG A 71 4.22 -12.13 5.84
CA ARG A 71 5.67 -12.05 6.11
C ARG A 71 6.41 -11.44 4.93
N SER A 72 6.04 -11.84 3.71
CA SER A 72 6.57 -11.24 2.49
C SER A 72 6.21 -9.76 2.37
N ALA A 73 4.96 -9.40 2.69
CA ALA A 73 4.52 -8.00 2.72
C ALA A 73 5.25 -7.16 3.78
N LEU A 74 5.48 -7.69 4.98
CA LEU A 74 6.28 -7.02 6.02
C LEU A 74 7.72 -6.77 5.58
N HIS A 75 8.34 -7.72 4.87
CA HIS A 75 9.69 -7.54 4.34
C HIS A 75 9.74 -6.40 3.31
N ALA A 76 8.80 -6.40 2.36
CA ALA A 76 8.67 -5.35 1.36
C ALA A 76 8.39 -3.98 2.01
N GLU A 77 7.52 -3.94 3.05
CA GLU A 77 7.22 -2.71 3.79
C GLU A 77 8.45 -2.16 4.51
N ARG A 78 9.26 -3.00 5.17
CA ARG A 78 10.52 -2.55 5.78
C ARG A 78 11.45 -1.93 4.74
N THR A 79 11.63 -2.61 3.61
CA THR A 79 12.46 -2.09 2.50
C THR A 79 11.95 -0.73 2.03
N ARG A 80 10.63 -0.58 1.88
CA ARG A 80 10.00 0.68 1.51
C ARG A 80 10.29 1.79 2.53
N GLN A 81 10.03 1.51 3.81
CA GLN A 81 10.24 2.48 4.89
C GLN A 81 11.71 2.91 5.01
N ASP A 82 12.64 1.97 4.87
CA ASP A 82 14.09 2.24 4.91
C ASP A 82 14.53 3.08 3.71
N MET A 83 14.01 2.78 2.52
CA MET A 83 14.32 3.53 1.30
C MET A 83 13.89 5.00 1.42
N PHE A 84 12.66 5.27 1.89
CA PHE A 84 12.19 6.64 2.09
C PHE A 84 12.91 7.35 3.24
N ALA A 85 13.20 6.65 4.34
CA ALA A 85 13.93 7.21 5.47
C ALA A 85 15.36 7.62 5.12
N ASN A 86 15.98 6.95 4.14
CA ASN A 86 17.34 7.22 3.69
C ASN A 86 17.38 8.06 2.39
N HIS A 87 16.25 8.59 1.92
CA HIS A 87 16.14 9.35 0.66
C HIS A 87 16.72 8.60 -0.56
N GLN A 88 16.50 7.27 -0.62
CA GLN A 88 17.02 6.39 -1.67
C GLN A 88 15.92 6.03 -2.68
N THR A 89 15.06 6.97 -3.02
CA THR A 89 14.02 6.74 -4.03
C THR A 89 14.63 6.62 -5.43
N PRO A 90 14.05 5.77 -6.31
CA PRO A 90 14.46 5.72 -7.71
C PRO A 90 14.28 7.08 -8.40
N SER A 91 15.05 7.33 -9.44
CA SER A 91 14.82 8.51 -10.30
C SER A 91 13.49 8.38 -11.02
N LEU A 92 12.71 9.47 -11.06
CA LEU A 92 11.43 9.49 -11.71
C LEU A 92 11.59 9.61 -13.23
N ASP A 93 10.81 8.82 -13.97
CA ASP A 93 10.71 8.90 -15.44
C ASP A 93 9.37 9.55 -15.79
N PHE A 94 9.42 10.83 -16.19
CA PHE A 94 8.26 11.64 -16.53
C PHE A 94 7.98 11.56 -18.04
N ARG A 95 7.77 10.36 -18.58
CA ARG A 95 7.34 10.25 -19.98
C ARG A 95 5.93 10.78 -20.16
N ASP A 96 5.67 11.36 -21.32
CA ASP A 96 4.33 11.79 -21.70
C ASP A 96 3.36 10.62 -21.62
N ARG A 97 2.22 10.87 -21.03
CA ARG A 97 1.23 9.85 -20.77
C ARG A 97 0.02 10.00 -21.65
N ILE A 98 -0.48 8.84 -22.02
CA ILE A 98 -1.81 8.70 -22.58
C ILE A 98 -2.79 8.67 -21.39
N GLY A 99 -3.85 9.46 -21.46
CA GLY A 99 -4.93 9.43 -20.49
C GLY A 99 -5.57 8.05 -20.39
N GLY A 100 -6.42 7.85 -19.40
CA GLY A 100 -7.05 6.57 -19.12
C GLY A 100 -8.44 6.73 -18.54
N LEU A 101 -8.92 5.68 -17.89
CA LEU A 101 -10.18 5.65 -17.18
C LEU A 101 -9.94 5.32 -15.70
N CYS A 102 -10.50 6.13 -14.81
CA CYS A 102 -10.59 5.86 -13.39
C CYS A 102 -12.07 5.66 -13.04
N GLU A 103 -12.44 4.50 -12.51
CA GLU A 103 -13.85 4.14 -12.26
C GLU A 103 -14.75 4.35 -13.51
N GLY A 104 -14.21 4.10 -14.72
CA GLY A 104 -14.91 4.32 -15.98
C GLY A 104 -14.99 5.78 -16.43
N HIS A 105 -14.48 6.73 -15.67
CA HIS A 105 -14.44 8.15 -16.00
C HIS A 105 -13.09 8.53 -16.63
N PRO A 106 -13.07 9.23 -17.77
CA PRO A 106 -11.84 9.58 -18.45
C PRO A 106 -11.00 10.59 -17.66
N PHE A 107 -9.69 10.39 -17.64
CA PHE A 107 -8.70 11.34 -17.13
C PHE A 107 -7.59 11.55 -18.16
N ARG A 108 -6.85 12.66 -18.04
CA ARG A 108 -5.67 13.00 -18.85
C ARG A 108 -4.37 12.66 -18.13
N GLU A 109 -4.33 12.94 -16.83
CA GLU A 109 -3.16 12.76 -15.99
C GLU A 109 -3.50 11.93 -14.76
N PHE A 110 -2.59 11.01 -14.41
CA PHE A 110 -2.69 10.18 -13.21
C PHE A 110 -1.29 9.98 -12.63
N ALA A 111 -1.16 10.21 -11.33
CA ALA A 111 0.08 10.00 -10.60
C ALA A 111 -0.22 9.70 -9.13
N ASP A 112 0.79 9.24 -8.39
CA ASP A 112 0.77 9.32 -6.94
C ASP A 112 0.86 10.79 -6.52
N SER A 113 0.04 11.22 -5.57
CA SER A 113 0.10 12.59 -5.06
C SER A 113 1.37 12.87 -4.26
N ASP A 114 2.06 11.82 -3.79
CA ASP A 114 3.38 11.96 -3.18
C ASP A 114 4.43 12.27 -4.26
N PRO A 115 5.01 13.47 -4.26
CA PRO A 115 5.95 13.89 -5.30
C PRO A 115 7.23 13.05 -5.32
N ARG A 116 7.55 12.33 -4.23
CA ARG A 116 8.67 11.38 -4.16
C ARG A 116 8.43 10.13 -5.00
N ILE A 117 7.16 9.80 -5.30
CA ILE A 117 6.72 8.63 -6.06
C ILE A 117 6.26 9.05 -7.46
N GLY A 118 5.45 10.08 -7.55
CA GLY A 118 5.00 10.71 -8.79
C GLY A 118 4.35 9.71 -9.77
N PRO A 119 4.86 9.59 -11.02
CA PRO A 119 4.24 8.79 -12.07
C PRO A 119 4.53 7.28 -11.94
N ASN A 120 4.53 6.74 -10.72
CA ASN A 120 4.77 5.33 -10.44
C ASN A 120 3.68 4.73 -9.56
N LEU A 121 3.38 3.47 -9.78
CA LEU A 121 2.59 2.64 -8.88
C LEU A 121 3.52 1.79 -8.00
N GLU A 122 3.39 1.94 -6.69
CA GLU A 122 4.09 1.08 -5.73
C GLU A 122 3.37 -0.26 -5.61
N VAL A 123 4.12 -1.37 -5.67
CA VAL A 123 3.58 -2.72 -5.47
C VAL A 123 4.50 -3.58 -4.61
N TYR A 124 3.92 -4.49 -3.84
CA TYR A 124 4.61 -5.60 -3.20
C TYR A 124 4.30 -6.88 -3.95
N MET A 125 5.33 -7.50 -4.50
CA MET A 125 5.23 -8.70 -5.30
C MET A 125 6.27 -9.72 -4.82
N ALA A 126 5.81 -10.90 -4.44
CA ALA A 126 6.67 -12.00 -3.97
C ALA A 126 7.73 -11.58 -2.92
N GLY A 127 7.39 -10.65 -2.02
CA GLY A 127 8.28 -10.13 -0.98
C GLY A 127 9.20 -9.01 -1.42
N SER A 128 9.16 -8.60 -2.68
CA SER A 128 9.90 -7.46 -3.20
C SER A 128 9.04 -6.20 -3.25
N TYR A 129 9.61 -5.07 -2.87
CA TYR A 129 9.04 -3.76 -3.10
C TYR A 129 9.48 -3.26 -4.48
N THR A 130 8.51 -2.90 -5.31
CA THR A 130 8.75 -2.56 -6.72
C THR A 130 7.93 -1.33 -7.11
N TRP A 131 8.49 -0.48 -7.97
CA TRP A 131 7.81 0.62 -8.63
C TRP A 131 7.53 0.25 -10.08
N ILE A 132 6.28 0.43 -10.50
CA ILE A 132 5.87 0.26 -11.89
C ILE A 132 5.59 1.65 -12.44
N PRO A 133 6.39 2.16 -13.39
CA PRO A 133 6.05 3.40 -14.04
C PRO A 133 4.68 3.29 -14.68
N ILE A 134 3.82 4.27 -14.38
CA ILE A 134 2.41 4.21 -14.78
C ILE A 134 2.25 4.04 -16.31
N PHE A 135 3.17 4.55 -17.13
CA PHE A 135 3.10 4.40 -18.60
C PHE A 135 3.23 2.94 -19.08
N TYR A 136 3.64 2.01 -18.23
CA TYR A 136 3.61 0.57 -18.50
C TYR A 136 2.32 -0.11 -18.03
N LEU A 137 1.43 0.59 -17.32
CA LEU A 137 0.19 0.00 -16.88
C LEU A 137 -0.84 -0.06 -18.03
N ARG A 138 -1.60 -1.14 -18.06
CA ARG A 138 -2.78 -1.30 -18.91
C ARG A 138 -4.04 -1.32 -18.08
N LYS A 139 -4.02 -2.08 -17.01
CA LYS A 139 -5.18 -2.21 -16.12
C LYS A 139 -4.72 -2.46 -14.68
N VAL A 140 -5.43 -1.84 -13.75
CA VAL A 140 -5.30 -2.11 -12.31
C VAL A 140 -6.69 -2.33 -11.75
N GLU A 141 -6.93 -3.52 -11.19
CA GLU A 141 -8.16 -3.86 -10.47
C GLU A 141 -7.84 -3.99 -8.99
N ILE A 142 -8.50 -3.20 -8.15
CA ILE A 142 -8.24 -3.14 -6.71
C ILE A 142 -9.43 -3.76 -5.97
N GLU A 143 -9.17 -4.76 -5.14
CA GLU A 143 -10.21 -5.36 -4.31
C GLU A 143 -10.68 -4.38 -3.21
N ALA A 144 -11.97 -4.43 -2.89
CA ALA A 144 -12.48 -3.68 -1.75
C ALA A 144 -11.90 -4.24 -0.44
N PRO A 145 -11.45 -3.39 0.50
CA PRO A 145 -10.92 -3.85 1.77
C PRO A 145 -11.99 -4.59 2.58
N VAL A 146 -11.65 -5.76 3.10
CA VAL A 146 -12.51 -6.62 3.93
C VAL A 146 -11.99 -6.70 5.36
N ASN A 147 -10.67 -6.69 5.52
CA ASN A 147 -9.99 -6.80 6.81
C ASN A 147 -9.22 -5.52 7.12
N LEU A 148 -8.85 -5.33 8.38
CA LEU A 148 -8.09 -4.16 8.80
C LEU A 148 -6.75 -4.03 8.05
N ARG A 149 -6.04 -5.13 7.83
CA ARG A 149 -4.78 -5.14 7.08
C ARG A 149 -4.90 -4.72 5.62
N ASP A 150 -6.12 -4.87 5.03
CA ASP A 150 -6.36 -4.44 3.65
C ASP A 150 -6.38 -2.89 3.55
N LEU A 151 -6.56 -2.18 4.67
CA LEU A 151 -6.39 -0.72 4.76
C LEU A 151 -4.92 -0.30 4.78
N MET A 152 -3.99 -1.24 4.98
CA MET A 152 -2.55 -1.01 4.87
C MET A 152 -2.02 -1.49 3.53
N TRP A 153 -2.48 -2.66 3.07
CA TRP A 153 -2.04 -3.33 1.85
C TRP A 153 -3.24 -3.83 1.05
N LEU A 154 -3.62 -3.07 0.03
CA LEU A 154 -4.72 -3.42 -0.87
C LEU A 154 -4.32 -4.56 -1.80
N ARG A 155 -5.19 -5.54 -1.94
CA ARG A 155 -5.02 -6.56 -2.97
C ARG A 155 -5.40 -5.99 -4.31
N ALA A 156 -4.57 -6.25 -5.32
CA ALA A 156 -4.83 -5.79 -6.67
C ALA A 156 -4.33 -6.79 -7.70
N ARG A 157 -4.90 -6.71 -8.89
CA ARG A 157 -4.39 -7.34 -10.10
C ARG A 157 -3.88 -6.25 -11.03
N VAL A 158 -2.66 -6.41 -11.51
CA VAL A 158 -1.99 -5.43 -12.36
C VAL A 158 -1.63 -6.08 -13.68
N GLU A 159 -2.14 -5.50 -14.76
CA GLU A 159 -1.75 -5.84 -16.13
C GLU A 159 -0.84 -4.73 -16.68
N THR A 160 0.25 -5.13 -17.29
CA THR A 160 1.24 -4.22 -17.86
C THR A 160 1.31 -4.34 -19.38
N THR A 161 1.94 -3.38 -20.02
CA THR A 161 2.24 -3.43 -21.45
C THR A 161 3.32 -4.49 -21.74
N PRO A 162 3.39 -5.04 -22.98
CA PRO A 162 4.39 -6.05 -23.33
C PRO A 162 5.85 -5.59 -23.19
N GLU A 163 6.09 -4.29 -23.21
CA GLU A 163 7.41 -3.69 -23.07
C GLU A 163 7.93 -3.73 -21.63
N PHE A 164 7.05 -3.92 -20.65
CA PHE A 164 7.44 -4.07 -19.26
C PHE A 164 8.01 -5.48 -19.02
N ARG A 165 9.24 -5.53 -18.48
CA ARG A 165 9.99 -6.80 -18.35
C ARG A 165 9.33 -7.83 -17.44
N LEU A 166 8.56 -7.37 -16.45
CA LEU A 166 7.80 -8.22 -15.54
C LEU A 166 6.37 -8.35 -16.09
N GLN A 167 6.19 -9.20 -17.09
CA GLN A 167 4.85 -9.53 -17.61
C GLN A 167 4.15 -10.47 -16.64
N ASP A 168 2.83 -10.32 -16.52
CA ASP A 168 1.97 -11.14 -15.66
C ASP A 168 2.41 -11.12 -14.18
N LEU A 169 2.21 -9.97 -13.55
CA LEU A 169 2.51 -9.77 -12.12
C LEU A 169 1.56 -10.59 -11.21
N GLY A 170 0.42 -11.05 -11.75
CA GLY A 170 -0.60 -11.74 -10.97
C GLY A 170 -1.22 -10.85 -9.88
N GLU A 171 -1.45 -11.46 -8.72
CA GLU A 171 -1.91 -10.72 -7.55
C GLU A 171 -0.74 -10.03 -6.86
N VAL A 172 -0.91 -8.74 -6.61
CA VAL A 172 0.04 -7.90 -5.89
C VAL A 172 -0.64 -7.23 -4.69
N LEU A 173 0.16 -6.66 -3.79
CA LEU A 173 -0.34 -5.76 -2.75
C LEU A 173 0.11 -4.33 -3.09
N ILE A 174 -0.81 -3.38 -2.96
CA ILE A 174 -0.53 -1.96 -3.12
C ILE A 174 -0.55 -1.29 -1.74
N PRO A 175 0.51 -0.59 -1.30
CA PRO A 175 0.47 0.13 -0.04
C PRO A 175 -0.58 1.25 -0.09
N ALA A 176 -1.52 1.23 0.85
CA ALA A 176 -2.63 2.19 0.93
C ALA A 176 -2.35 3.36 1.89
N ILE A 177 -1.17 3.36 2.50
CA ILE A 177 -0.69 4.41 3.41
C ILE A 177 0.60 4.98 2.85
N SER A 178 0.74 6.30 2.93
CA SER A 178 1.92 7.04 2.48
C SER A 178 3.18 6.61 3.26
N PRO A 179 4.38 6.68 2.65
CA PRO A 179 5.62 6.31 3.32
C PRO A 179 5.84 7.11 4.60
N LEU A 180 6.52 6.48 5.58
CA LEU A 180 6.88 7.06 6.87
C LEU A 180 5.71 7.44 7.79
N SER A 181 4.46 7.24 7.38
CA SER A 181 3.27 7.52 8.20
C SER A 181 3.29 6.89 9.60
N PRO A 182 3.86 5.68 9.83
CA PRO A 182 4.00 5.14 11.18
C PRO A 182 4.85 5.98 12.13
N ARG A 183 5.65 6.93 11.61
CA ARG A 183 6.49 7.86 12.39
C ARG A 183 5.79 9.17 12.72
N HIS A 184 4.62 9.43 12.13
CA HIS A 184 3.85 10.64 12.39
C HIS A 184 3.40 10.73 13.85
N ALA A 185 3.28 11.93 14.38
CA ALA A 185 2.90 12.16 15.80
C ALA A 185 1.44 11.75 16.07
N GLU A 186 0.56 11.95 15.10
CA GLU A 186 -0.88 11.71 15.23
C GLU A 186 -1.27 10.29 14.84
N GLU A 187 -1.94 9.58 15.75
CA GLU A 187 -2.35 8.20 15.53
C GLU A 187 -3.44 8.06 14.44
N ALA A 188 -4.25 9.10 14.21
CA ALA A 188 -5.23 9.12 13.10
C ALA A 188 -4.53 9.05 11.74
N VAL A 189 -3.39 9.73 11.58
CA VAL A 189 -2.54 9.69 10.41
C VAL A 189 -1.85 8.32 10.30
N GLN A 190 -1.27 7.80 11.39
CA GLN A 190 -0.68 6.45 11.39
C GLN A 190 -1.68 5.39 10.93
N LEU A 191 -2.95 5.51 11.32
CA LEU A 191 -4.05 4.61 10.94
C LEU A 191 -4.59 4.83 9.52
N GLY A 192 -4.08 5.82 8.78
CA GLY A 192 -4.57 6.17 7.46
C GLY A 192 -6.03 6.67 7.44
N ARG A 193 -6.51 7.24 8.54
CA ARG A 193 -7.84 7.86 8.64
C ARG A 193 -7.86 9.29 8.14
N GLU A 194 -6.68 9.91 8.16
CA GLU A 194 -6.44 11.27 7.72
C GLU A 194 -5.17 11.30 6.88
N THR A 195 -5.05 12.31 6.03
CA THR A 195 -3.83 12.63 5.30
C THR A 195 -3.34 13.97 5.79
N ALA A 196 -2.11 14.00 6.32
CA ALA A 196 -1.39 15.22 6.67
C ALA A 196 -0.36 15.51 5.57
N TRP A 197 -0.21 16.78 5.23
CA TRP A 197 0.82 17.27 4.32
C TRP A 197 1.84 18.07 5.13
N GLU A 198 3.10 17.66 5.08
CA GLU A 198 4.18 18.31 5.81
C GLU A 198 5.22 18.88 4.84
N GLU A 199 5.79 20.03 5.18
CA GLU A 199 6.88 20.62 4.42
C GLU A 199 8.08 19.66 4.34
N ASP A 200 8.71 19.58 3.18
CA ASP A 200 9.90 18.78 2.94
C ASP A 200 11.03 19.65 2.38
N SER A 201 12.28 19.25 2.61
CA SER A 201 13.45 20.01 2.14
C SER A 201 13.66 20.01 0.63
N THR A 202 13.05 19.07 -0.08
CA THR A 202 13.21 18.85 -1.53
C THR A 202 11.93 19.16 -2.29
N TYR A 203 10.78 18.92 -1.67
CA TYR A 203 9.45 19.10 -2.25
C TYR A 203 8.67 20.12 -1.42
N ASP A 204 7.70 20.82 -2.03
CA ASP A 204 6.87 21.78 -1.31
C ASP A 204 6.16 21.14 -0.11
N ALA A 205 5.59 19.95 -0.33
CA ALA A 205 5.00 19.13 0.72
C ALA A 205 5.00 17.64 0.36
N VAL A 206 5.02 16.78 1.38
CA VAL A 206 4.89 15.33 1.24
C VAL A 206 3.75 14.81 2.12
N PRO A 207 2.98 13.80 1.65
CA PRO A 207 1.85 13.28 2.41
C PRO A 207 2.28 12.22 3.44
N PHE A 208 1.54 12.19 4.55
CA PHE A 208 1.51 11.12 5.55
C PHE A 208 0.06 10.67 5.74
N GLY A 209 -0.17 9.43 6.09
CA GLY A 209 -1.50 8.87 6.32
C GLY A 209 -2.08 8.21 5.10
N ALA A 210 -3.38 8.37 4.85
CA ALA A 210 -4.04 7.74 3.72
C ALA A 210 -3.38 8.14 2.40
N LYS A 211 -3.08 7.14 1.56
CA LYS A 211 -2.44 7.37 0.27
C LYS A 211 -3.42 8.04 -0.69
N MET A 212 -2.96 9.12 -1.30
CA MET A 212 -3.72 9.91 -2.28
C MET A 212 -3.14 9.71 -3.67
N MET A 213 -4.01 9.68 -4.66
CA MET A 213 -3.67 9.66 -6.08
C MET A 213 -4.15 10.94 -6.73
N SER A 214 -3.33 11.57 -7.53
CA SER A 214 -3.71 12.74 -8.33
C SER A 214 -4.36 12.29 -9.64
N VAL A 215 -5.59 12.68 -9.84
CA VAL A 215 -6.36 12.46 -11.08
C VAL A 215 -6.71 13.81 -11.66
N ASP A 216 -6.08 14.20 -12.76
CA ASP A 216 -6.21 15.54 -13.37
C ASP A 216 -5.97 16.69 -12.37
N GLY A 217 -5.00 16.51 -11.45
CA GLY A 217 -4.65 17.48 -10.40
C GLY A 217 -5.59 17.49 -9.19
N VAL A 218 -6.53 16.55 -9.11
CA VAL A 218 -7.41 16.40 -7.94
C VAL A 218 -6.97 15.17 -7.13
N ASP A 219 -6.76 15.36 -5.83
CA ASP A 219 -6.40 14.29 -4.92
C ASP A 219 -7.59 13.37 -4.62
N VAL A 220 -7.43 12.08 -4.92
CA VAL A 220 -8.44 11.04 -4.70
C VAL A 220 -7.84 9.96 -3.80
N PRO A 221 -8.51 9.56 -2.71
CA PRO A 221 -7.99 8.48 -1.85
C PRO A 221 -7.84 7.17 -2.64
N LEU A 222 -6.67 6.53 -2.58
CA LEU A 222 -6.45 5.23 -3.22
C LEU A 222 -7.48 4.18 -2.76
N LEU A 223 -7.89 4.25 -1.49
CA LEU A 223 -8.92 3.37 -0.93
C LEU A 223 -10.30 3.50 -1.59
N SER A 224 -10.56 4.56 -2.36
CA SER A 224 -11.82 4.73 -3.10
C SER A 224 -11.74 4.22 -4.54
N ILE A 225 -10.54 3.93 -5.05
CA ILE A 225 -10.33 3.47 -6.42
C ILE A 225 -10.46 1.95 -6.49
N ARG A 226 -11.18 1.46 -7.51
CA ARG A 226 -11.33 0.02 -7.80
C ARG A 226 -10.82 -0.37 -9.16
N SER A 227 -10.88 0.53 -10.14
CA SER A 227 -10.49 0.25 -11.51
C SER A 227 -9.75 1.43 -12.13
N LEU A 228 -8.60 1.12 -12.72
CA LEU A 228 -7.85 2.04 -13.56
C LEU A 228 -7.55 1.31 -14.88
N GLU A 229 -7.78 1.98 -16.00
CA GLU A 229 -7.53 1.41 -17.32
C GLU A 229 -6.82 2.42 -18.20
N TRP A 230 -5.80 1.95 -18.93
CA TRP A 230 -5.12 2.73 -19.95
C TRP A 230 -5.31 2.02 -21.30
N PRO A 231 -5.97 2.67 -22.26
CA PRO A 231 -6.13 2.09 -23.58
C PRO A 231 -4.76 1.82 -24.21
N PRO A 232 -4.63 0.81 -25.08
CA PRO A 232 -3.42 0.64 -25.87
C PRO A 232 -3.17 1.92 -26.65
N GLY A 233 -1.93 2.41 -26.62
CA GLY A 233 -1.50 3.53 -27.46
C GLY A 233 -1.89 3.30 -28.92
N PRO A 234 -1.99 4.36 -29.75
CA PRO A 234 -2.21 4.19 -31.16
C PRO A 234 -1.15 3.21 -31.67
N LYS A 235 -1.59 2.11 -32.29
CA LYS A 235 -0.67 1.20 -32.97
C LYS A 235 0.15 2.06 -33.92
N GLU A 236 1.48 2.03 -33.84
CA GLU A 236 2.31 2.47 -34.93
C GLU A 236 1.77 1.76 -36.15
N CYS A 237 1.30 2.52 -37.13
CA CYS A 237 0.90 1.96 -38.42
C CYS A 237 2.14 1.24 -38.93
N ASP A 238 2.06 -0.09 -39.04
CA ASP A 238 3.01 -0.84 -39.84
C ASP A 238 3.08 -0.14 -41.21
N ASP A 239 4.14 0.61 -41.42
CA ASP A 239 4.51 1.08 -42.76
C ASP A 239 4.80 -0.17 -43.59
N VAL A 240 3.73 -0.70 -44.16
CA VAL A 240 3.82 -1.68 -45.22
C VAL A 240 4.34 -0.89 -46.42
N SER A 241 5.65 -0.77 -46.51
CA SER A 241 6.34 -0.37 -47.70
C SER A 241 6.11 -1.46 -48.73
N ALA A 242 5.30 -1.12 -49.74
CA ALA A 242 5.21 -1.85 -51.00
C ALA A 242 6.51 -1.72 -51.78
#